data_da789e4b7d1d7952bcdb35448f7b1fda
#
_entry.id   da789e4b7d1d7952bcdb35448f7b1fda
#
_cell.length_a   1.000
_cell.length_b   1.000
_cell.length_c   1.000
_cell.angle_alpha   90.00
_cell.angle_beta   90.00
_cell.angle_gamma   90.00
#
_symmetry.space_group_name_H-M   'P 1'
#
loop_
_entity.id
_entity.type
_entity.pdbx_description
1 polymer ?
#
loop_
_entity_poly.entity_id
_entity_poly.type
_entity_poly.pdbx_seq_one_letter_code
_entity_poly.pdbx_strand_id
1 'polypeptide(L)'
;MNDLTDLSEITPIQVWDRISARRVEGERITLAVVELEPNAVAPEHRHPHEQLGLVISGQITFRVGSETRILGPGGTWRILSDVPHEATAGPDGAVVIDVFNPLRVDWNDRPVVEGATPVWPEGG
;
A
#
# COMPACT_ATOMS: atom_id res chain seq x y z
N MET A 1 -3.55 -14.52 13.37
CA MET A 1 -3.04 -13.37 14.13
C MET A 1 -3.98 -13.03 15.28
N ASN A 2 -3.51 -12.32 16.26
CA ASN A 2 -4.36 -11.81 17.33
C ASN A 2 -5.31 -10.74 16.77
N ASP A 3 -6.46 -10.57 17.41
CA ASP A 3 -7.40 -9.52 16.99
C ASP A 3 -6.85 -8.10 17.22
N LEU A 4 -5.91 -7.97 18.14
CA LEU A 4 -5.28 -6.68 18.47
C LEU A 4 -3.76 -6.81 18.32
N THR A 5 -3.16 -5.96 17.50
CA THR A 5 -1.71 -5.92 17.31
C THR A 5 -1.27 -4.47 17.11
N ASP A 6 0.03 -4.25 17.28
CA ASP A 6 0.65 -2.99 16.90
C ASP A 6 1.30 -3.18 15.52
N LEU A 7 1.35 -2.13 14.74
CA LEU A 7 1.94 -2.18 13.40
C LEU A 7 3.38 -2.71 13.45
N SER A 8 4.12 -2.35 14.49
CA SER A 8 5.52 -2.79 14.68
C SER A 8 5.66 -4.31 14.87
N GLU A 9 4.59 -5.00 15.22
CA GLU A 9 4.58 -6.45 15.41
C GLU A 9 4.35 -7.21 14.10
N ILE A 10 4.01 -6.50 13.02
CA ILE A 10 3.69 -7.10 11.73
C ILE A 10 4.92 -7.03 10.83
N THR A 11 5.43 -8.20 10.41
CA THR A 11 6.54 -8.26 9.48
C THR A 11 6.04 -7.88 8.08
N PRO A 12 6.65 -6.87 7.44
CA PRO A 12 6.20 -6.47 6.11
C PRO A 12 6.62 -7.46 5.03
N ILE A 13 5.89 -7.43 3.93
CA ILE A 13 6.25 -8.15 2.71
C ILE A 13 6.63 -7.15 1.62
N GLN A 14 7.49 -7.55 0.70
CA GLN A 14 7.84 -6.73 -0.45
C GLN A 14 6.84 -7.00 -1.57
N VAL A 15 6.09 -5.97 -1.96
CA VAL A 15 5.05 -6.11 -3.00
C VAL A 15 5.53 -5.65 -4.37
N TRP A 16 6.41 -4.67 -4.42
CA TRP A 16 7.12 -4.19 -5.60
C TRP A 16 8.54 -3.84 -5.18
N ASP A 17 9.43 -3.60 -6.13
CA ASP A 17 10.76 -3.10 -5.80
C ASP A 17 10.65 -1.81 -4.98
N ARG A 18 11.29 -1.78 -3.81
CA ARG A 18 11.30 -0.64 -2.89
C ARG A 18 9.92 -0.23 -2.37
N ILE A 19 8.96 -1.17 -2.37
CA ILE A 19 7.62 -0.97 -1.81
C ILE A 19 7.30 -2.18 -0.94
N SER A 20 7.00 -1.91 0.34
CA SER A 20 6.64 -2.96 1.29
C SER A 20 5.29 -2.68 1.94
N ALA A 21 4.64 -3.72 2.42
CA ALA A 21 3.31 -3.62 3.02
C ALA A 21 3.22 -4.45 4.28
N ARG A 22 2.59 -3.88 5.31
CA ARG A 22 2.19 -4.61 6.51
C ARG A 22 0.68 -4.80 6.45
N ARG A 23 0.24 -6.05 6.63
CA ARG A 23 -1.17 -6.43 6.42
C ARG A 23 -1.88 -6.75 7.71
N VAL A 24 -3.14 -6.30 7.79
CA VAL A 24 -4.12 -6.81 8.76
C VAL A 24 -5.24 -7.40 7.92
N GLU A 25 -5.55 -8.68 8.15
CA GLU A 25 -6.50 -9.39 7.30
C GLU A 25 -7.71 -9.86 8.10
N GLY A 26 -8.90 -9.52 7.60
CA GLY A 26 -10.16 -10.08 8.06
C GLY A 26 -10.50 -11.33 7.26
N GLU A 27 -11.77 -11.69 7.22
CA GLU A 27 -12.23 -12.82 6.41
C GLU A 27 -12.30 -12.47 4.92
N ARG A 28 -12.58 -11.21 4.59
CA ARG A 28 -12.83 -10.76 3.21
C ARG A 28 -12.05 -9.53 2.81
N ILE A 29 -11.39 -8.87 3.76
CA ILE A 29 -10.76 -7.57 3.55
C ILE A 29 -9.31 -7.64 4.02
N THR A 30 -8.40 -7.12 3.19
CA THR A 30 -7.02 -6.86 3.57
C THR A 30 -6.86 -5.35 3.74
N LEU A 31 -6.40 -4.93 4.92
CA LEU A 31 -5.91 -3.57 5.13
C LEU A 31 -4.40 -3.62 5.10
N ALA A 32 -3.78 -2.74 4.32
CA ALA A 32 -2.33 -2.68 4.22
C ALA A 32 -1.83 -1.26 4.51
N VAL A 33 -0.80 -1.17 5.34
CA VAL A 33 -0.02 0.05 5.47
C VAL A 33 1.20 -0.14 4.58
N VAL A 34 1.29 0.66 3.54
CA VAL A 34 2.28 0.52 2.47
C VAL A 34 3.32 1.62 2.56
N GLU A 35 4.58 1.24 2.58
CA GLU A 35 5.71 2.15 2.57
C GLU A 35 6.36 2.13 1.20
N LEU A 36 6.44 3.30 0.57
CA LEU A 36 7.11 3.48 -0.71
C LEU A 36 8.38 4.30 -0.48
N GLU A 37 9.53 3.74 -0.84
CA GLU A 37 10.79 4.47 -0.78
C GLU A 37 10.77 5.62 -1.80
N PRO A 38 11.67 6.62 -1.64
CA PRO A 38 11.73 7.75 -2.59
C PRO A 38 11.78 7.28 -4.03
N ASN A 39 10.88 7.83 -4.84
CA ASN A 39 10.76 7.57 -6.28
C ASN A 39 10.42 6.13 -6.65
N ALA A 40 9.98 5.30 -5.70
CA ALA A 40 9.58 3.93 -5.97
C ALA A 40 8.34 3.90 -6.88
N VAL A 41 8.30 2.91 -7.78
CA VAL A 41 7.26 2.79 -8.78
C VAL A 41 6.51 1.46 -8.64
N ALA A 42 5.19 1.54 -8.51
CA ALA A 42 4.31 0.40 -8.75
C ALA A 42 3.85 0.51 -10.20
N PRO A 43 4.40 -0.30 -11.12
CA PRO A 43 4.08 -0.17 -12.54
C PRO A 43 2.64 -0.49 -12.84
N GLU A 44 2.18 -0.11 -14.01
CA GLU A 44 0.80 -0.35 -14.40
C GLU A 44 0.44 -1.82 -14.22
N HIS A 45 -0.65 -2.06 -13.53
CA HIS A 45 -1.18 -3.39 -13.27
C HIS A 45 -2.68 -3.29 -13.00
N ARG A 46 -3.32 -4.44 -12.95
CA ARG A 46 -4.72 -4.55 -12.54
C ARG A 46 -4.93 -5.86 -11.81
N HIS A 47 -5.98 -5.92 -11.03
CA HIS A 47 -6.34 -7.09 -10.25
C HIS A 47 -7.85 -7.10 -9.99
N PRO A 48 -8.43 -8.27 -9.71
CA PRO A 48 -9.88 -8.36 -9.47
C PRO A 48 -10.32 -7.66 -8.19
N HIS A 49 -9.39 -7.41 -7.27
CA HIS A 49 -9.70 -6.74 -6.00
C HIS A 49 -10.14 -5.30 -6.24
N GLU A 50 -11.19 -4.89 -5.55
CA GLU A 50 -11.51 -3.47 -5.38
C GLU A 50 -10.51 -2.89 -4.38
N GLN A 51 -10.04 -1.67 -4.61
CA GLN A 51 -9.02 -1.04 -3.78
C GLN A 51 -9.40 0.40 -3.44
N LEU A 52 -9.42 0.70 -2.15
CA LEU A 52 -9.59 2.07 -1.65
C LEU A 52 -8.36 2.45 -0.85
N GLY A 53 -7.94 3.70 -0.91
CA GLY A 53 -6.78 4.11 -0.14
C GLY A 53 -6.66 5.59 0.08
N LEU A 54 -5.67 5.95 0.90
CA LEU A 54 -5.34 7.35 1.15
C LEU A 54 -3.88 7.52 1.55
N VAL A 55 -3.36 8.70 1.27
CA VAL A 55 -1.99 9.07 1.67
C VAL A 55 -1.98 9.51 3.12
N ILE A 56 -1.06 8.93 3.90
CA ILE A 56 -0.81 9.32 5.30
C ILE A 56 0.32 10.33 5.36
N SER A 57 1.42 10.08 4.65
CA SER A 57 2.55 11.00 4.61
C SER A 57 3.26 10.91 3.26
N GLY A 58 3.98 11.96 2.90
CA GLY A 58 4.69 12.02 1.64
C GLY A 58 3.79 12.39 0.48
N GLN A 59 4.20 12.00 -0.72
CA GLN A 59 3.51 12.37 -1.96
C GLN A 59 3.54 11.20 -2.91
N ILE A 60 2.46 11.02 -3.65
CA ILE A 60 2.35 9.97 -4.65
C ILE A 60 1.65 10.51 -5.90
N THR A 61 2.20 10.19 -7.07
CA THR A 61 1.52 10.45 -8.34
C THR A 61 0.77 9.18 -8.71
N PHE A 62 -0.54 9.27 -8.78
CA PHE A 62 -1.39 8.10 -9.00
C PHE A 62 -2.16 8.26 -10.31
N ARG A 63 -2.18 7.19 -11.11
CA ARG A 63 -3.03 7.12 -12.30
C ARG A 63 -3.98 5.93 -12.14
N VAL A 64 -5.27 6.22 -12.27
CA VAL A 64 -6.33 5.21 -12.24
C VAL A 64 -7.13 5.35 -13.53
N GLY A 65 -7.08 4.36 -14.38
CA GLY A 65 -7.66 4.47 -15.71
C GLY A 65 -6.98 5.60 -16.49
N SER A 66 -7.75 6.60 -16.87
CA SER A 66 -7.25 7.78 -17.62
C SER A 66 -7.00 9.00 -16.72
N GLU A 67 -7.30 8.89 -15.42
CA GLU A 67 -7.15 10.01 -14.49
C GLU A 67 -5.81 9.95 -13.80
N THR A 68 -5.05 11.05 -13.83
CA THR A 68 -3.75 11.16 -13.16
C THR A 68 -3.77 12.36 -12.23
N ARG A 69 -3.24 12.18 -11.01
CA ARG A 69 -3.17 13.26 -10.04
C ARG A 69 -2.00 13.06 -9.09
N ILE A 70 -1.39 14.17 -8.68
CA ILE A 70 -0.40 14.18 -7.60
C ILE A 70 -1.16 14.35 -6.29
N LEU A 71 -0.94 13.44 -5.35
CA LEU A 71 -1.66 13.41 -4.07
C LEU A 71 -0.68 13.54 -2.91
N GLY A 72 -0.98 14.44 -2.00
CA GLY A 72 -0.32 14.56 -0.70
C GLY A 72 -1.20 13.97 0.40
N PRO A 73 -0.84 14.17 1.69
CA PRO A 73 -1.62 13.65 2.81
C PRO A 73 -3.09 14.03 2.73
N GLY A 74 -3.96 13.03 2.87
CA GLY A 74 -5.40 13.18 2.70
C GLY A 74 -5.89 12.92 1.28
N GLY A 75 -4.99 12.76 0.30
CA GLY A 75 -5.37 12.34 -1.04
C GLY A 75 -5.89 10.90 -1.03
N THR A 76 -6.91 10.61 -1.84
CA THR A 76 -7.57 9.31 -1.83
C THR A 76 -7.69 8.75 -3.24
N TRP A 77 -7.88 7.42 -3.32
CA TRP A 77 -8.17 6.74 -4.58
C TRP A 77 -9.22 5.67 -4.38
N ARG A 78 -9.95 5.42 -5.46
CA ARG A 78 -10.95 4.37 -5.59
C ARG A 78 -10.64 3.63 -6.89
N ILE A 79 -10.25 2.38 -6.76
CA ILE A 79 -9.90 1.56 -7.90
C ILE A 79 -10.87 0.39 -7.96
N LEU A 80 -11.75 0.41 -8.94
CA LEU A 80 -12.70 -0.67 -9.13
C LEU A 80 -12.00 -1.89 -9.71
N SER A 81 -12.66 -3.05 -9.62
CA SER A 81 -12.11 -4.31 -10.11
C SER A 81 -11.58 -4.19 -11.55
N ASP A 82 -10.34 -4.67 -11.74
CA ASP A 82 -9.67 -4.75 -13.06
C ASP A 82 -9.40 -3.42 -13.77
N VAL A 83 -9.54 -2.29 -13.09
CA VAL A 83 -9.16 -0.99 -13.66
C VAL A 83 -7.64 -0.85 -13.61
N PRO A 84 -6.97 -0.61 -14.74
CA PRO A 84 -5.51 -0.41 -14.75
C PRO A 84 -5.09 0.80 -13.93
N HIS A 85 -4.01 0.66 -13.17
CA HIS A 85 -3.50 1.74 -12.34
C HIS A 85 -1.99 1.62 -12.13
N GLU A 86 -1.36 2.75 -11.82
CA GLU A 86 0.06 2.82 -11.48
C GLU A 86 0.29 3.95 -10.49
N ALA A 87 1.39 3.87 -9.76
CA ALA A 87 1.72 4.87 -8.76
C ALA A 87 3.23 5.07 -8.67
N THR A 88 3.65 6.32 -8.46
CA THR A 88 5.05 6.67 -8.26
C THR A 88 5.17 7.55 -7.04
N ALA A 89 5.99 7.13 -6.08
CA ALA A 89 6.25 7.93 -4.89
C ALA A 89 7.05 9.18 -5.26
N GLY A 90 6.83 10.26 -4.51
CA GLY A 90 7.62 11.47 -4.64
C GLY A 90 9.04 11.32 -4.10
N PRO A 91 9.83 12.41 -4.13
CA PRO A 91 11.26 12.35 -3.79
C PRO A 91 11.52 12.03 -2.31
N ASP A 92 10.53 12.17 -1.45
CA ASP A 92 10.67 11.86 -0.02
C ASP A 92 9.98 10.53 0.35
N GLY A 93 9.50 9.80 -0.64
CA GLY A 93 8.73 8.58 -0.40
C GLY A 93 7.29 8.86 -0.01
N ALA A 94 6.59 7.83 0.42
CA ALA A 94 5.21 7.97 0.87
C ALA A 94 4.82 6.81 1.80
N VAL A 95 3.86 7.07 2.68
CA VAL A 95 3.17 6.05 3.45
C VAL A 95 1.69 6.18 3.10
N VAL A 96 1.09 5.07 2.70
CA VAL A 96 -0.32 5.04 2.30
C VAL A 96 -1.03 3.88 3.01
N ILE A 97 -2.35 4.01 3.12
CA ILE A 97 -3.20 2.92 3.56
C ILE A 97 -4.01 2.46 2.36
N ASP A 98 -4.02 1.16 2.12
CA ASP A 98 -4.85 0.52 1.09
C ASP A 98 -5.76 -0.52 1.73
N VAL A 99 -6.99 -0.59 1.26
CA VAL A 99 -7.96 -1.61 1.67
C VAL A 99 -8.41 -2.35 0.41
N PHE A 100 -8.36 -3.68 0.48
CA PHE A 100 -8.70 -4.55 -0.65
C PHE A 100 -9.82 -5.52 -0.29
N ASN A 101 -10.72 -5.76 -1.24
CA ASN A 101 -11.72 -6.81 -1.15
C ASN A 101 -11.79 -7.52 -2.52
N PRO A 102 -11.66 -8.86 -2.59
CA PRO A 102 -11.38 -9.79 -1.50
C PRO A 102 -9.94 -9.72 -0.99
N LEU A 103 -9.58 -10.66 -0.12
CA LEU A 103 -8.22 -10.75 0.45
C LEU A 103 -7.16 -10.80 -0.64
N ARG A 104 -6.01 -10.17 -0.36
CA ARG A 104 -4.84 -10.22 -1.25
C ARG A 104 -4.08 -11.55 -1.07
N VAL A 105 -4.71 -12.66 -1.43
CA VAL A 105 -4.07 -13.98 -1.32
C VAL A 105 -2.86 -14.12 -2.25
N ASP A 106 -2.82 -13.37 -3.34
CA ASP A 106 -1.69 -13.30 -4.25
C ASP A 106 -0.42 -12.76 -3.58
N TRP A 107 -0.56 -12.04 -2.46
CA TRP A 107 0.57 -11.54 -1.70
C TRP A 107 1.19 -12.58 -0.77
N ASN A 108 0.54 -13.73 -0.57
CA ASN A 108 1.02 -14.75 0.38
C ASN A 108 2.38 -15.34 -0.01
N ASP A 109 2.74 -15.25 -1.29
CA ASP A 109 4.03 -15.72 -1.80
C ASP A 109 5.11 -14.64 -1.84
N ARG A 110 4.81 -13.42 -1.42
CA ARG A 110 5.77 -12.33 -1.47
C ARG A 110 6.83 -12.49 -0.39
N PRO A 111 8.09 -12.09 -0.68
CA PRO A 111 9.17 -12.19 0.31
C PRO A 111 8.90 -11.31 1.53
N VAL A 112 9.24 -11.82 2.71
CA VAL A 112 9.18 -11.00 3.93
C VAL A 112 10.41 -10.10 4.02
N VAL A 113 10.24 -8.95 4.66
CA VAL A 113 11.32 -7.99 4.90
C VAL A 113 11.61 -8.02 6.39
N GLU A 114 12.67 -8.73 6.78
CA GLU A 114 13.03 -8.89 8.19
C GLU A 114 13.70 -7.64 8.76
N GLY A 115 13.46 -7.38 10.04
CA GLY A 115 14.16 -6.34 10.79
C GLY A 115 13.73 -4.92 10.48
N ALA A 116 12.72 -4.72 9.64
CA ALA A 116 12.27 -3.38 9.28
C ALA A 116 11.36 -2.80 10.37
N THR A 117 11.59 -1.53 10.73
CA THR A 117 10.71 -0.77 11.62
C THR A 117 9.74 0.06 10.78
N PRO A 118 8.47 0.22 11.23
CA PRO A 118 7.54 1.08 10.50
C PRO A 118 8.00 2.53 10.44
N VAL A 119 7.82 3.17 9.30
CA VAL A 119 8.08 4.59 9.13
C VAL A 119 6.99 5.40 9.84
N TRP A 120 5.77 4.91 9.82
CA TRP A 120 4.61 5.56 10.43
C TRP A 120 4.04 4.66 11.53
N PRO A 121 3.57 5.20 12.67
CA PRO A 121 3.58 6.62 13.04
C PRO A 121 4.98 7.08 13.42
N GLU A 122 5.30 8.34 13.02
CA GLU A 122 6.61 8.92 13.29
C GLU A 122 6.80 9.15 14.79
N GLY A 123 8.01 8.89 15.28
CA GLY A 123 8.33 9.07 16.69
C GLY A 123 7.72 8.00 17.58
N GLY A 124 7.05 7.01 16.98
CA GLY A 124 6.41 5.91 17.71
C GLY A 124 7.36 4.77 17.99
#